data_f4aff82739468b833c42ba6c84620e90
#
_entry.id   f4aff82739468b833c42ba6c84620e90
#
_cell.length_a   1.000
_cell.length_b   1.000
_cell.length_c   1.000
_cell.angle_alpha   90.00
_cell.angle_beta   90.00
_cell.angle_gamma   90.00
#
_symmetry.space_group_name_H-M   'P 1'
#
loop_
_entity.id
_entity.type
_entity.pdbx_description
1 polymer ?
#
loop_
_entity_poly.entity_id
_entity_poly.type
_entity_poly.pdbx_seq_one_letter_code
_entity_poly.pdbx_strand_id
1 'polypeptide(L)'
;MKKVLSFILLIIIIATLAACSAKLPYDLSNTSSIEIHAYGNDSAEPFAKFIVNGEEVAILTQMFSSLKLKELKYTEPSIRGYEFWFRNENGDEIAKIELPYGPTPWVVVKGTAYQDVDGGIDVEYLDQLVESASTAGPMLK
;
A
#
# COMPACT_ATOMS: atom_id res chain seq x y z
N MET A 1 -18.19 43.07 9.58
CA MET A 1 -18.94 41.92 9.04
C MET A 1 -18.29 41.30 7.80
N LYS A 2 -17.92 42.03 6.75
CA LYS A 2 -17.32 41.42 5.52
C LYS A 2 -16.01 40.64 5.79
N LYS A 3 -15.13 41.12 6.69
CA LYS A 3 -13.87 40.40 7.03
C LYS A 3 -14.09 39.10 7.80
N VAL A 4 -15.09 39.04 8.67
CA VAL A 4 -15.45 37.84 9.45
C VAL A 4 -16.06 36.77 8.52
N LEU A 5 -16.91 37.19 7.59
CA LEU A 5 -17.52 36.28 6.60
C LEU A 5 -16.47 35.68 5.68
N SER A 6 -15.47 36.48 5.27
CA SER A 6 -14.36 35.98 4.42
C SER A 6 -13.47 34.97 5.15
N PHE A 7 -13.26 35.18 6.47
CA PHE A 7 -12.47 34.24 7.29
C PHE A 7 -13.19 32.90 7.53
N ILE A 8 -14.50 32.95 7.76
CA ILE A 8 -15.35 31.76 7.91
C ILE A 8 -15.38 30.97 6.60
N LEU A 9 -15.51 31.65 5.45
CA LEU A 9 -15.51 31.02 4.14
C LEU A 9 -14.17 30.30 3.85
N LEU A 10 -13.03 30.92 4.23
CA LEU A 10 -11.70 30.35 4.08
C LEU A 10 -11.52 29.08 4.94
N ILE A 11 -12.02 29.09 6.18
CA ILE A 11 -11.97 27.92 7.07
C ILE A 11 -12.80 26.76 6.51
N ILE A 12 -13.99 27.05 5.95
CA ILE A 12 -14.84 26.02 5.33
C ILE A 12 -14.16 25.42 4.11
N ILE A 13 -13.50 26.21 3.26
CA ILE A 13 -12.77 25.72 2.08
C ILE A 13 -11.59 24.84 2.51
N ILE A 14 -10.84 25.20 3.54
CA ILE A 14 -9.73 24.40 4.07
C ILE A 14 -10.24 23.07 4.65
N ALA A 15 -11.37 23.11 5.38
CA ALA A 15 -11.98 21.90 5.95
C ALA A 15 -12.50 20.93 4.88
N THR A 16 -13.02 21.45 3.76
CA THR A 16 -13.50 20.60 2.66
C THR A 16 -12.35 19.97 1.84
N LEU A 17 -11.19 20.62 1.77
CA LEU A 17 -10.01 20.06 1.10
C LEU A 17 -9.34 18.96 1.93
N ALA A 18 -9.47 18.98 3.25
CA ALA A 18 -8.96 17.92 4.14
C ALA A 18 -9.82 16.63 4.14
N ALA A 19 -11.02 16.65 3.56
CA ALA A 19 -12.01 15.59 3.69
C ALA A 19 -11.97 14.51 2.59
N CYS A 20 -10.98 14.51 1.68
CA CYS A 20 -10.97 13.62 0.51
C CYS A 20 -9.93 12.50 0.52
N SER A 21 -9.28 12.19 1.62
CA SER A 21 -8.40 11.03 1.72
C SER A 21 -9.07 9.91 2.53
N ALA A 22 -9.16 8.72 1.94
CA ALA A 22 -9.56 7.51 2.63
C ALA A 22 -8.34 6.87 3.30
N LYS A 23 -8.56 6.15 4.40
CA LYS A 23 -7.59 5.21 4.96
C LYS A 23 -7.84 3.83 4.38
N LEU A 24 -6.85 2.95 4.49
CA LEU A 24 -7.05 1.53 4.18
C LEU A 24 -8.27 0.99 4.95
N PRO A 25 -9.13 0.19 4.29
CA PRO A 25 -10.31 -0.40 4.91
C PRO A 25 -10.00 -1.62 5.79
N TYR A 26 -8.76 -1.72 6.31
CA TYR A 26 -8.27 -2.81 7.13
C TYR A 26 -7.56 -2.29 8.38
N ASP A 27 -7.70 -3.01 9.47
CA ASP A 27 -6.87 -2.86 10.66
C ASP A 27 -5.72 -3.86 10.57
N LEU A 28 -4.51 -3.38 10.30
CA LEU A 28 -3.31 -4.19 10.17
C LEU A 28 -2.57 -4.42 11.50
N SER A 29 -3.10 -3.94 12.62
CA SER A 29 -2.41 -3.97 13.93
C SER A 29 -2.09 -5.37 14.45
N ASN A 30 -2.87 -6.38 14.03
CA ASN A 30 -2.70 -7.78 14.43
C ASN A 30 -1.89 -8.61 13.43
N THR A 31 -1.15 -7.96 12.53
CA THR A 31 -0.30 -8.66 11.56
C THR A 31 0.91 -9.28 12.26
N SER A 32 1.13 -10.57 12.06
CA SER A 32 2.30 -11.30 12.57
C SER A 32 3.28 -11.70 11.47
N SER A 33 2.80 -11.85 10.23
CA SER A 33 3.62 -12.13 9.06
C SER A 33 3.02 -11.52 7.81
N ILE A 34 3.87 -11.26 6.81
CA ILE A 34 3.44 -10.78 5.50
C ILE A 34 4.11 -11.65 4.44
N GLU A 35 3.28 -12.33 3.63
CA GLU A 35 3.73 -13.03 2.45
C GLU A 35 3.78 -12.03 1.29
N ILE A 36 4.93 -11.96 0.60
CA ILE A 36 5.18 -11.01 -0.48
C ILE A 36 5.45 -11.77 -1.76
N HIS A 37 4.73 -11.41 -2.82
CA HIS A 37 5.00 -11.87 -4.18
C HIS A 37 5.45 -10.69 -5.02
N ALA A 38 6.61 -10.82 -5.67
CA ALA A 38 7.14 -9.82 -6.60
C ALA A 38 7.06 -10.35 -8.03
N TYR A 39 6.53 -9.54 -8.93
CA TYR A 39 6.30 -9.88 -10.34
C TYR A 39 7.20 -9.06 -11.26
N GLY A 40 7.72 -9.69 -12.32
CA GLY A 40 8.40 -9.00 -13.40
C GLY A 40 7.43 -8.38 -14.42
N ASN A 41 7.96 -7.57 -15.31
CA ASN A 41 7.18 -6.74 -16.23
C ASN A 41 6.19 -7.48 -17.14
N ASP A 42 6.38 -8.76 -17.42
CA ASP A 42 5.53 -9.54 -18.36
C ASP A 42 5.21 -10.94 -17.84
N SER A 43 5.37 -11.20 -16.55
CA SER A 43 5.19 -12.53 -15.98
C SER A 43 3.87 -12.67 -15.26
N ALA A 44 3.13 -13.73 -15.57
CA ALA A 44 1.96 -14.15 -14.77
C ALA A 44 2.37 -14.77 -13.44
N GLU A 45 3.62 -15.30 -13.36
CA GLU A 45 4.18 -15.91 -12.16
C GLU A 45 5.12 -14.94 -11.46
N PRO A 46 5.11 -14.88 -10.13
CA PRO A 46 6.07 -14.06 -9.39
C PRO A 46 7.48 -14.65 -9.55
N PHE A 47 8.46 -13.77 -9.73
CA PHE A 47 9.87 -14.17 -9.75
C PHE A 47 10.43 -14.36 -8.33
N ALA A 48 9.78 -13.78 -7.31
CA ALA A 48 10.12 -13.98 -5.91
C ALA A 48 8.86 -14.14 -5.06
N LYS A 49 8.91 -15.11 -4.12
CA LYS A 49 7.91 -15.34 -3.08
C LYS A 49 8.62 -15.57 -1.76
N PHE A 50 8.29 -14.80 -0.74
CA PHE A 50 8.90 -14.93 0.58
C PHE A 50 7.99 -14.39 1.67
N ILE A 51 8.29 -14.74 2.91
CA ILE A 51 7.55 -14.28 4.10
C ILE A 51 8.50 -13.45 4.95
N VAL A 52 8.04 -12.28 5.35
CA VAL A 52 8.71 -11.43 6.33
C VAL A 52 8.03 -11.54 7.69
N ASN A 53 8.85 -11.35 8.73
CA ASN A 53 8.44 -11.42 10.13
C ASN A 53 9.16 -10.31 10.92
N GLY A 54 8.76 -10.11 12.17
CA GLY A 54 9.47 -9.21 13.08
C GLY A 54 9.48 -7.76 12.63
N GLU A 55 10.67 -7.17 12.46
CA GLU A 55 10.84 -5.75 12.18
C GLU A 55 10.26 -5.35 10.84
N GLU A 56 10.44 -6.15 9.79
CA GLU A 56 9.89 -5.89 8.46
C GLU A 56 8.36 -5.83 8.47
N VAL A 57 7.71 -6.67 9.27
CA VAL A 57 6.24 -6.61 9.45
C VAL A 57 5.84 -5.28 10.05
N ALA A 58 6.55 -4.80 11.07
CA ALA A 58 6.24 -3.51 11.70
C ALA A 58 6.39 -2.35 10.73
N ILE A 59 7.48 -2.32 9.94
CA ILE A 59 7.74 -1.29 8.93
C ILE A 59 6.65 -1.28 7.86
N LEU A 60 6.36 -2.43 7.27
CA LEU A 60 5.34 -2.55 6.21
C LEU A 60 3.94 -2.22 6.73
N THR A 61 3.59 -2.72 7.91
CA THR A 61 2.28 -2.43 8.54
C THR A 61 2.13 -0.93 8.79
N GLN A 62 3.17 -0.26 9.29
CA GLN A 62 3.16 1.19 9.48
C GLN A 62 3.06 1.93 8.15
N MET A 63 3.84 1.55 7.15
CA MET A 63 3.81 2.15 5.81
C MET A 63 2.40 2.10 5.24
N PHE A 64 1.79 0.92 5.14
CA PHE A 64 0.46 0.77 4.58
C PHE A 64 -0.65 1.42 5.44
N SER A 65 -0.57 1.34 6.77
CA SER A 65 -1.57 1.94 7.66
C SER A 65 -1.56 3.48 7.63
N SER A 66 -0.44 4.08 7.26
CA SER A 66 -0.28 5.54 7.20
C SER A 66 -0.71 6.16 5.87
N LEU A 67 -0.99 5.34 4.84
CA LEU A 67 -1.35 5.83 3.51
C LEU A 67 -2.58 6.73 3.54
N LYS A 68 -2.52 7.82 2.79
CA LYS A 68 -3.65 8.67 2.46
C LYS A 68 -4.09 8.38 1.04
N LEU A 69 -5.23 7.73 0.92
CA LEU A 69 -5.70 7.15 -0.31
C LEU A 69 -6.78 8.02 -0.97
N LYS A 70 -6.71 8.14 -2.28
CA LYS A 70 -7.74 8.73 -3.12
C LYS A 70 -8.19 7.69 -4.12
N GLU A 71 -9.48 7.36 -4.14
CA GLU A 71 -10.04 6.41 -5.09
C GLU A 71 -9.83 6.88 -6.53
N LEU A 72 -9.36 5.96 -7.38
CA LEU A 72 -9.18 6.16 -8.80
C LEU A 72 -10.41 5.65 -9.54
N LYS A 73 -11.03 6.51 -10.34
CA LYS A 73 -12.17 6.15 -11.19
C LYS A 73 -11.76 5.38 -12.45
N TYR A 74 -10.51 5.51 -12.84
CA TYR A 74 -9.93 4.85 -14.00
C TYR A 74 -8.49 4.47 -13.68
N THR A 75 -8.12 3.23 -14.02
CA THR A 75 -6.75 2.74 -13.95
C THR A 75 -6.33 2.30 -15.34
N GLU A 76 -5.14 2.71 -15.76
CA GLU A 76 -4.53 2.10 -16.93
C GLU A 76 -4.25 0.62 -16.66
N PRO A 77 -4.31 -0.24 -17.68
CA PRO A 77 -3.87 -1.63 -17.54
C PRO A 77 -2.45 -1.62 -16.99
N SER A 78 -2.27 -2.13 -15.80
CA SER A 78 -0.98 -2.11 -15.13
C SER A 78 -0.40 -3.50 -15.08
N ILE A 79 0.91 -3.56 -15.11
CA ILE A 79 1.69 -4.76 -14.86
C ILE A 79 1.66 -5.00 -13.35
N ARG A 80 1.49 -6.25 -12.93
CA ARG A 80 1.61 -6.62 -11.52
C ARG A 80 3.01 -6.23 -11.03
N GLY A 81 3.08 -5.59 -9.86
CA GLY A 81 4.33 -5.23 -9.21
C GLY A 81 4.54 -6.12 -7.99
N TYR A 82 3.85 -5.78 -6.92
CA TYR A 82 3.90 -6.53 -5.67
C TYR A 82 2.50 -6.92 -5.24
N GLU A 83 2.40 -8.08 -4.56
CA GLU A 83 1.22 -8.47 -3.80
C GLU A 83 1.64 -8.77 -2.37
N PHE A 84 0.88 -8.28 -1.40
CA PHE A 84 1.12 -8.43 0.03
C PHE A 84 -0.07 -9.12 0.67
N TRP A 85 0.15 -10.26 1.33
CA TRP A 85 -0.84 -10.94 2.16
C TRP A 85 -0.48 -10.77 3.63
N PHE A 86 -1.23 -9.93 4.32
CA PHE A 86 -1.09 -9.71 5.76
C PHE A 86 -1.81 -10.81 6.50
N ARG A 87 -1.10 -11.51 7.40
CA ARG A 87 -1.65 -12.64 8.16
C ARG A 87 -1.48 -12.43 9.65
N ASN A 88 -2.47 -12.92 10.44
CA ASN A 88 -2.38 -12.94 11.89
C ASN A 88 -1.52 -14.12 12.39
N GLU A 89 -1.37 -14.25 13.69
CA GLU A 89 -0.61 -15.33 14.33
C GLU A 89 -1.17 -16.74 14.09
N ASN A 90 -2.45 -16.85 13.73
CA ASN A 90 -3.08 -18.11 13.35
C ASN A 90 -2.89 -18.46 11.87
N GLY A 91 -2.26 -17.56 11.08
CA GLY A 91 -2.09 -17.69 9.64
C GLY A 91 -3.30 -17.23 8.82
N ASP A 92 -4.35 -16.69 9.45
CA ASP A 92 -5.52 -16.18 8.74
C ASP A 92 -5.18 -14.86 8.02
N GLU A 93 -5.75 -14.69 6.83
CA GLU A 93 -5.59 -13.46 6.05
C GLU A 93 -6.37 -12.30 6.68
N ILE A 94 -5.65 -11.22 7.02
CA ILE A 94 -6.23 -9.95 7.48
C ILE A 94 -6.55 -9.07 6.26
N ALA A 95 -5.60 -8.98 5.33
CA ALA A 95 -5.69 -8.12 4.17
C ALA A 95 -4.86 -8.65 3.00
N LYS A 96 -5.33 -8.38 1.78
CA LYS A 96 -4.53 -8.47 0.56
C LYS A 96 -4.44 -7.07 -0.06
N ILE A 97 -3.22 -6.63 -0.35
CA ILE A 97 -2.93 -5.35 -1.01
C ILE A 97 -2.07 -5.64 -2.24
N GLU A 98 -2.46 -5.09 -3.37
CA GLU A 98 -1.69 -5.16 -4.61
C GLU A 98 -1.08 -3.77 -4.88
N LEU A 99 0.18 -3.75 -5.28
CA LEU A 99 0.92 -2.56 -5.67
C LEU A 99 1.40 -2.74 -7.11
N PRO A 100 0.63 -2.30 -8.10
CA PRO A 100 1.02 -2.40 -9.50
C PRO A 100 2.20 -1.48 -9.85
N TYR A 101 3.01 -1.86 -10.84
CA TYR A 101 4.01 -0.98 -11.40
C TYR A 101 3.36 0.18 -12.17
N GLY A 102 3.86 1.39 -11.95
CA GLY A 102 3.40 2.58 -12.62
C GLY A 102 4.25 3.80 -12.25
N PRO A 103 4.12 4.90 -13.01
CA PRO A 103 4.88 6.12 -12.76
C PRO A 103 4.47 6.82 -11.44
N THR A 104 3.30 6.52 -10.95
CA THR A 104 2.78 7.04 -9.67
C THR A 104 2.33 5.86 -8.84
N PRO A 105 2.79 5.72 -7.59
CA PRO A 105 2.37 4.61 -6.72
C PRO A 105 0.85 4.63 -6.50
N TRP A 106 0.24 3.49 -6.71
CA TRP A 106 -1.17 3.25 -6.43
C TRP A 106 -1.36 1.83 -5.93
N VAL A 107 -2.40 1.60 -5.15
CA VAL A 107 -2.69 0.30 -4.56
C VAL A 107 -4.06 -0.19 -4.98
N VAL A 108 -4.22 -1.50 -5.06
CA VAL A 108 -5.52 -2.15 -5.24
C VAL A 108 -5.88 -2.88 -3.96
N VAL A 109 -7.06 -2.57 -3.45
CA VAL A 109 -7.60 -3.14 -2.22
C VAL A 109 -9.04 -3.57 -2.47
N LYS A 110 -9.34 -4.85 -2.31
CA LYS A 110 -10.69 -5.41 -2.62
C LYS A 110 -11.17 -5.07 -4.04
N GLY A 111 -10.25 -5.03 -5.01
CA GLY A 111 -10.58 -4.71 -6.39
C GLY A 111 -10.80 -3.23 -6.68
N THR A 112 -10.68 -2.35 -5.69
CA THR A 112 -10.74 -0.89 -5.87
C THR A 112 -9.34 -0.31 -5.88
N ALA A 113 -9.05 0.53 -6.86
CA ALA A 113 -7.77 1.20 -7.01
C ALA A 113 -7.74 2.54 -6.29
N TYR A 114 -6.64 2.81 -5.61
CA TYR A 114 -6.41 4.06 -4.88
C TYR A 114 -5.03 4.61 -5.19
N GLN A 115 -4.96 5.91 -5.41
CA GLN A 115 -3.68 6.64 -5.48
C GLN A 115 -3.21 6.97 -4.06
N ASP A 116 -1.93 6.76 -3.80
CA ASP A 116 -1.26 7.31 -2.62
C ASP A 116 -0.96 8.80 -2.88
N VAL A 117 -1.62 9.68 -2.12
CA VAL A 117 -1.54 11.14 -2.36
C VAL A 117 -0.35 11.80 -1.68
N ASP A 118 0.24 11.16 -0.68
CA ASP A 118 1.35 11.73 0.11
C ASP A 118 2.71 11.10 -0.25
N GLY A 119 2.75 10.08 -1.13
CA GLY A 119 3.99 9.37 -1.47
C GLY A 119 4.54 8.53 -0.31
N GLY A 120 3.66 7.94 0.51
CA GLY A 120 4.03 7.14 1.66
C GLY A 120 4.54 5.73 1.32
N ILE A 121 4.41 5.30 0.05
CA ILE A 121 4.91 4.01 -0.42
C ILE A 121 6.38 4.16 -0.79
N ASP A 122 7.25 3.51 -0.01
CA ASP A 122 8.70 3.45 -0.25
C ASP A 122 9.03 2.27 -1.18
N VAL A 123 9.01 2.52 -2.49
CA VAL A 123 9.30 1.51 -3.50
C VAL A 123 10.76 1.06 -3.44
N GLU A 124 11.69 1.95 -3.11
CA GLU A 124 13.11 1.62 -2.98
C GLU A 124 13.33 0.61 -1.83
N TYR A 125 12.67 0.82 -0.71
CA TYR A 125 12.69 -0.14 0.40
C TYR A 125 12.14 -1.51 -0.02
N LEU A 126 11.05 -1.55 -0.79
CA LEU A 126 10.46 -2.79 -1.28
C LEU A 126 11.41 -3.54 -2.22
N ASP A 127 12.08 -2.83 -3.13
CA ASP A 127 13.07 -3.42 -4.04
C ASP A 127 14.25 -4.00 -3.27
N GLN A 128 14.78 -3.30 -2.27
CA GLN A 128 15.86 -3.78 -1.39
C GLN A 128 15.43 -5.01 -0.59
N LEU A 129 14.20 -5.05 -0.10
CA LEU A 129 13.65 -6.19 0.63
C LEU A 129 13.60 -7.44 -0.25
N VAL A 130 13.14 -7.31 -1.50
CA VAL A 130 13.12 -8.41 -2.48
C VAL A 130 14.52 -8.88 -2.85
N GLU A 131 15.46 -7.97 -3.08
CA GLU A 131 16.86 -8.31 -3.36
C GLU A 131 17.49 -9.09 -2.21
N SER A 132 17.28 -8.65 -0.98
CA SER A 132 17.78 -9.31 0.23
C SER A 132 17.19 -10.72 0.38
N ALA A 133 15.87 -10.88 0.16
CA ALA A 133 15.23 -12.18 0.22
C ALA A 133 15.71 -13.14 -0.87
N SER A 134 15.97 -12.63 -2.07
CA SER A 134 16.46 -13.44 -3.21
C SER A 134 17.88 -13.96 -2.98
N THR A 135 18.67 -13.27 -2.17
CA THR A 135 20.06 -13.67 -1.84
C THR A 135 20.16 -14.55 -0.60
N ALA A 136 19.16 -14.54 0.29
CA ALA A 136 19.24 -15.16 1.63
C ALA A 136 18.82 -16.64 1.70
N GLY A 137 18.25 -17.25 0.67
CA GLY A 137 17.89 -18.67 0.74
C GLY A 137 16.70 -19.10 -0.12
N PRO A 138 16.17 -20.34 0.08
CA PRO A 138 15.16 -20.90 -0.78
C PRO A 138 13.86 -20.08 -0.72
N MET A 139 13.53 -19.48 -1.86
CA MET A 139 12.22 -18.86 -2.06
C MET A 139 11.12 -19.93 -1.95
N LEU A 140 9.96 -19.56 -1.46
CA LEU A 140 8.78 -20.44 -1.45
C LEU A 140 8.48 -20.90 -2.89
N LYS A 141 8.31 -22.19 -3.07
CA LYS A 141 7.93 -22.79 -4.37
C LYS A 141 6.42 -22.77 -4.54
#